data_a56eb4422189ad2024e874ee76485899
#
_entry.id   a56eb4422189ad2024e874ee76485899
#
_cell.length_a   1.000
_cell.length_b   1.000
_cell.length_c   1.000
_cell.angle_alpha   90.00
_cell.angle_beta   90.00
_cell.angle_gamma   90.00
#
_symmetry.space_group_name_H-M   'P 1'
#
loop_
_entity.id
_entity.type
_entity.pdbx_description
1 polymer ?
#
loop_
_entity_poly.entity_id
_entity_poly.type
_entity_poly.pdbx_seq_one_letter_code
_entity_poly.pdbx_strand_id
1 'polypeptide(L)'
;NSVYVESLDAESGIVFGISVYYGFNLSGKGLSILTPGNEVRIVGSVQYYAAGDQWQISDVSYRMMKPKDPGNIQLLSEGHEPYYTETTLSQLMAQTVLTDENGEEAAYAHADLAQNTSAELHKLHVLSISRDDENSRAYLTVEQDGLQMTVIAPSSFVTDEMVGQSITVRGFVEHSSGSVAVRVYETGLLLAE
;
A
#
# COMPACT_ATOMS: atom_id res chain seq x y z
N ASN A 1 -0.33 2.51 13.90
CA ASN A 1 -1.44 3.47 13.81
C ASN A 1 -1.25 4.39 12.60
N SER A 2 -1.45 3.82 11.42
CA SER A 2 -1.41 4.49 10.13
C SER A 2 -2.48 3.94 9.20
N VAL A 3 -2.76 4.67 8.13
CA VAL A 3 -3.58 4.23 7.00
C VAL A 3 -2.85 4.56 5.71
N TYR A 4 -3.19 3.89 4.63
CA TYR A 4 -2.75 4.26 3.29
C TYR A 4 -3.82 5.12 2.63
N VAL A 5 -3.36 6.15 1.94
CA VAL A 5 -4.21 7.07 1.17
C VAL A 5 -3.68 7.10 -0.25
N GLU A 6 -4.57 7.00 -1.20
CA GLU A 6 -4.24 7.01 -2.62
C GLU A 6 -4.78 8.25 -3.31
N SER A 7 -4.06 8.70 -4.32
CA SER A 7 -4.48 9.78 -5.20
C SER A 7 -4.14 9.45 -6.64
N LEU A 8 -5.11 9.61 -7.55
CA LEU A 8 -4.87 9.53 -8.99
C LEU A 8 -4.35 10.87 -9.49
N ASP A 9 -3.16 10.88 -10.06
CA ASP A 9 -2.71 12.01 -10.85
C ASP A 9 -3.37 11.98 -12.23
N ALA A 10 -4.22 12.97 -12.49
CA ALA A 10 -5.01 13.01 -13.71
C ALA A 10 -4.16 13.27 -14.97
N GLU A 11 -2.97 13.82 -14.84
CA GLU A 11 -2.07 14.14 -15.95
C GLU A 11 -1.29 12.91 -16.41
N SER A 12 -0.65 12.20 -15.49
CA SER A 12 0.10 10.99 -15.78
C SER A 12 -0.74 9.71 -15.81
N GLY A 13 -1.92 9.73 -15.19
CA GLY A 13 -2.77 8.55 -14.98
C GLY A 13 -2.22 7.59 -13.93
N ILE A 14 -1.19 8.01 -13.17
CA ILE A 14 -0.54 7.19 -12.15
C ILE A 14 -1.28 7.35 -10.83
N VAL A 15 -1.49 6.24 -10.12
CA VAL A 15 -1.99 6.24 -8.75
C VAL A 15 -0.79 6.30 -7.81
N PHE A 16 -0.75 7.31 -6.96
CA PHE A 16 0.26 7.46 -5.92
C PHE A 16 -0.35 7.15 -4.56
N GLY A 17 0.40 6.41 -3.75
CA GLY A 17 0.03 6.09 -2.38
C GLY A 17 0.97 6.72 -1.36
N ILE A 18 0.43 7.08 -0.21
CA ILE A 18 1.23 7.54 0.92
C ILE A 18 0.69 7.00 2.24
N SER A 19 1.59 6.62 3.12
CA SER A 19 1.23 6.26 4.49
C SER A 19 0.92 7.53 5.30
N VAL A 20 -0.20 7.53 6.01
CA VAL A 20 -0.57 8.59 6.95
C VAL A 20 -0.41 8.05 8.36
N TYR A 21 0.64 8.49 9.05
CA TYR A 21 0.91 8.09 10.42
C TYR A 21 0.25 9.06 11.39
N TYR A 22 -0.76 8.60 12.10
CA TYR A 22 -1.49 9.40 13.08
C TYR A 22 -1.16 9.03 14.54
N GLY A 23 -0.40 7.97 14.78
CA GLY A 23 -0.01 7.54 16.11
C GLY A 23 -1.19 7.41 17.06
N PHE A 24 -1.14 8.14 18.17
CA PHE A 24 -2.21 8.24 19.15
C PHE A 24 -2.97 9.58 19.11
N ASN A 25 -2.69 10.41 18.11
CA ASN A 25 -3.21 11.79 18.02
C ASN A 25 -4.68 11.85 17.55
N LEU A 26 -5.19 10.78 16.98
CA LEU A 26 -6.57 10.70 16.49
C LEU A 26 -7.40 9.74 17.35
N SER A 27 -8.62 10.16 17.64
CA SER A 27 -9.63 9.34 18.31
C SER A 27 -11.04 9.76 17.88
N GLY A 28 -12.03 8.93 18.16
CA GLY A 28 -13.43 9.24 17.89
C GLY A 28 -13.69 9.62 16.43
N LYS A 29 -14.28 10.80 16.19
CA LYS A 29 -14.63 11.28 14.84
C LYS A 29 -13.42 11.45 13.92
N GLY A 30 -12.27 11.84 14.46
CA GLY A 30 -11.05 11.97 13.67
C GLY A 30 -10.59 10.63 13.09
N LEU A 31 -10.68 9.57 13.88
CA LEU A 31 -10.31 8.23 13.43
C LEU A 31 -11.34 7.69 12.42
N SER A 32 -12.63 7.94 12.61
CA SER A 32 -13.67 7.47 11.70
C SER A 32 -13.62 8.11 10.30
N ILE A 33 -12.97 9.26 10.15
CA ILE A 33 -12.72 9.87 8.84
C ILE A 33 -11.75 9.00 8.01
N LEU A 34 -10.78 8.35 8.66
CA LEU A 34 -9.79 7.49 8.03
C LEU A 34 -10.30 6.04 7.87
N THR A 35 -11.48 5.91 7.29
CA THR A 35 -12.13 4.62 7.00
C THR A 35 -12.03 4.32 5.52
N PRO A 36 -11.72 3.07 5.12
CA PRO A 36 -11.72 2.67 3.70
C PRO A 36 -13.03 3.08 3.00
N GLY A 37 -12.92 3.61 1.79
CA GLY A 37 -14.06 4.14 1.03
C GLY A 37 -14.39 5.61 1.30
N ASN A 38 -13.63 6.29 2.16
CA ASN A 38 -13.77 7.72 2.36
C ASN A 38 -12.77 8.50 1.50
N GLU A 39 -13.25 9.56 0.86
CA GLU A 39 -12.41 10.57 0.25
C GLU A 39 -12.05 11.62 1.31
N VAL A 40 -10.75 11.88 1.45
CA VAL A 40 -10.23 12.71 2.54
C VAL A 40 -9.27 13.77 2.03
N ARG A 41 -9.24 14.92 2.70
CA ARG A 41 -8.17 15.90 2.59
C ARG A 41 -7.32 15.82 3.84
N ILE A 42 -6.01 15.67 3.66
CA ILE A 42 -5.06 15.55 4.74
C ILE A 42 -4.01 16.64 4.60
N VAL A 43 -3.72 17.31 5.71
CA VAL A 43 -2.63 18.27 5.84
C VAL A 43 -1.76 17.82 7.00
N GLY A 44 -0.47 17.70 6.76
CA GLY A 44 0.50 17.25 7.75
C GLY A 44 1.93 17.51 7.28
N SER A 45 2.89 16.94 7.97
CA SER A 45 4.31 17.02 7.64
C SER A 45 4.73 15.79 6.85
N VAL A 46 5.36 15.98 5.69
CA VAL A 46 5.95 14.88 4.92
C VAL A 46 7.30 14.52 5.55
N GLN A 47 7.47 13.24 5.89
CA GLN A 47 8.67 12.72 6.54
C GLN A 47 9.06 11.38 5.91
N TYR A 48 10.37 11.14 5.80
CA TYR A 48 10.88 9.82 5.43
C TYR A 48 11.00 8.95 6.67
N TYR A 49 10.34 7.79 6.65
CA TYR A 49 10.41 6.78 7.70
C TYR A 49 11.40 5.69 7.31
N ALA A 50 12.65 5.82 7.78
CA ALA A 50 13.76 4.95 7.38
C ALA A 50 13.55 3.48 7.73
N ALA A 51 12.88 3.15 8.85
CA ALA A 51 12.65 1.76 9.24
C ALA A 51 11.64 1.02 8.34
N GLY A 52 10.77 1.77 7.66
CA GLY A 52 9.79 1.24 6.69
C GLY A 52 10.16 1.53 5.24
N ASP A 53 11.30 2.21 5.02
CA ASP A 53 11.76 2.62 3.68
C ASP A 53 10.65 3.29 2.87
N GLN A 54 9.97 4.29 3.49
CA GLN A 54 8.82 4.93 2.87
C GLN A 54 8.64 6.38 3.31
N TRP A 55 8.02 7.16 2.45
CA TRP A 55 7.51 8.48 2.80
C TRP A 55 6.16 8.38 3.49
N GLN A 56 5.94 9.22 4.49
CA GLN A 56 4.68 9.28 5.22
C GLN A 56 4.27 10.73 5.50
N ILE A 57 2.97 10.92 5.72
CA ILE A 57 2.44 12.15 6.30
C ILE A 57 2.27 11.92 7.80
N SER A 58 2.82 12.80 8.61
CA SER A 58 2.68 12.82 10.07
C SER A 58 2.15 14.16 10.56
N ASP A 59 2.10 14.35 11.89
CA ASP A 59 1.58 15.57 12.53
C ASP A 59 0.13 15.88 12.16
N VAL A 60 -0.66 14.84 11.88
CA VAL A 60 -2.07 14.97 11.55
C VAL A 60 -2.92 15.08 12.81
N SER A 61 -4.02 15.83 12.72
CA SER A 61 -4.98 16.00 13.80
C SER A 61 -6.40 16.14 13.24
N TYR A 62 -7.40 16.11 14.11
CA TYR A 62 -8.78 16.42 13.75
C TYR A 62 -9.31 17.57 14.61
N ARG A 63 -9.72 18.64 13.97
CA ARG A 63 -10.36 19.80 14.59
C ARG A 63 -11.54 20.24 13.75
N MET A 64 -12.74 19.92 14.21
CA MET A 64 -14.00 20.11 13.48
C MET A 64 -14.22 21.56 12.99
N MET A 65 -13.78 22.56 13.73
CA MET A 65 -14.03 23.98 13.43
C MET A 65 -12.87 24.67 12.68
N LYS A 66 -11.82 23.94 12.31
CA LYS A 66 -10.63 24.51 11.69
C LYS A 66 -10.18 23.71 10.47
N PRO A 67 -10.96 23.68 9.38
CA PRO A 67 -10.64 22.87 8.21
C PRO A 67 -9.34 23.30 7.50
N LYS A 68 -8.85 24.50 7.72
CA LYS A 68 -7.59 25.03 7.15
C LYS A 68 -6.40 24.95 8.11
N ASP A 69 -6.58 24.36 9.29
CA ASP A 69 -5.50 24.17 10.25
C ASP A 69 -4.44 23.26 9.62
N PRO A 70 -3.16 23.66 9.58
CA PRO A 70 -2.08 22.76 9.23
C PRO A 70 -2.12 21.53 10.13
N GLY A 71 -2.09 20.36 9.57
CA GLY A 71 -2.21 19.10 10.31
C GLY A 71 -3.64 18.58 10.49
N ASN A 72 -4.66 19.22 9.90
CA ASN A 72 -6.04 18.77 10.03
C ASN A 72 -6.45 17.78 8.93
N ILE A 73 -7.23 16.75 9.31
CA ILE A 73 -7.90 15.85 8.38
C ILE A 73 -9.36 16.25 8.18
N GLN A 74 -9.88 16.05 6.96
CA GLN A 74 -11.24 16.40 6.58
C GLN A 74 -11.85 15.29 5.75
N LEU A 75 -13.10 14.95 6.03
CA LEU A 75 -13.93 14.14 5.16
C LEU A 75 -14.43 15.01 4.00
N LEU A 76 -14.21 14.58 2.77
CA LEU A 76 -14.74 15.21 1.56
C LEU A 76 -16.00 14.49 1.09
N SER A 77 -15.95 13.17 0.97
CA SER A 77 -17.08 12.31 0.65
C SER A 77 -16.90 10.93 1.25
N GLU A 78 -17.98 10.14 1.32
CA GLU A 78 -17.99 8.81 1.95
C GLU A 78 -18.78 7.80 1.12
N GLY A 79 -18.61 6.52 1.44
CA GLY A 79 -19.40 5.44 0.83
C GLY A 79 -18.89 5.00 -0.54
N HIS A 80 -17.65 5.32 -0.89
CA HIS A 80 -17.00 4.76 -2.07
C HIS A 80 -16.57 3.33 -1.79
N GLU A 81 -16.71 2.45 -2.77
CA GLU A 81 -16.17 1.11 -2.65
C GLU A 81 -14.64 1.15 -2.76
N PRO A 82 -13.90 0.60 -1.78
CA PRO A 82 -12.47 0.42 -1.92
C PRO A 82 -12.17 -0.47 -3.13
N TYR A 83 -11.22 -0.07 -3.94
CA TYR A 83 -10.79 -0.84 -5.10
C TYR A 83 -9.32 -1.25 -4.94
N TYR A 84 -8.94 -2.29 -5.68
CA TYR A 84 -7.56 -2.70 -5.83
C TYR A 84 -7.18 -2.60 -7.30
N THR A 85 -6.06 -1.94 -7.59
CA THR A 85 -5.57 -1.83 -8.96
C THR A 85 -5.04 -3.20 -9.40
N GLU A 86 -5.65 -3.77 -10.43
CA GLU A 86 -5.15 -5.01 -11.02
C GLU A 86 -3.80 -4.76 -11.68
N THR A 87 -2.81 -5.57 -11.32
CA THR A 87 -1.44 -5.45 -11.81
C THR A 87 -0.76 -6.82 -11.90
N THR A 88 0.45 -6.84 -12.47
CA THR A 88 1.30 -8.03 -12.58
C THR A 88 2.69 -7.75 -12.01
N LEU A 89 3.45 -8.80 -11.69
CA LEU A 89 4.85 -8.64 -11.28
C LEU A 89 5.68 -7.93 -12.37
N SER A 90 5.42 -8.25 -13.62
CA SER A 90 6.08 -7.60 -14.75
C SER A 90 5.82 -6.09 -14.79
N GLN A 91 4.58 -5.66 -14.51
CA GLN A 91 4.24 -4.23 -14.44
C GLN A 91 4.89 -3.55 -13.25
N LEU A 92 4.85 -4.15 -12.06
CA LEU A 92 5.48 -3.58 -10.86
C LEU A 92 7.00 -3.44 -11.02
N MET A 93 7.65 -4.36 -11.72
CA MET A 93 9.11 -4.34 -11.95
C MET A 93 9.52 -3.56 -13.21
N ALA A 94 8.56 -3.09 -14.00
CA ALA A 94 8.84 -2.26 -15.17
C ALA A 94 9.38 -0.88 -14.76
N GLN A 95 10.09 -0.24 -15.68
CA GLN A 95 10.51 1.15 -15.53
C GLN A 95 9.42 2.10 -16.02
N THR A 96 9.13 3.12 -15.23
CA THR A 96 8.24 4.23 -15.58
C THR A 96 9.08 5.50 -15.69
N VAL A 97 8.97 6.21 -16.81
CA VAL A 97 9.63 7.49 -17.01
C VAL A 97 8.66 8.61 -16.65
N LEU A 98 9.06 9.47 -15.76
CA LEU A 98 8.34 10.70 -15.42
C LEU A 98 9.12 11.90 -15.94
N THR A 99 8.40 12.89 -16.43
CA THR A 99 8.95 14.18 -16.87
C THR A 99 8.57 15.25 -15.86
N ASP A 100 9.53 16.00 -15.38
CA ASP A 100 9.29 17.10 -14.45
C ASP A 100 8.80 18.38 -15.17
N GLU A 101 8.48 19.42 -14.40
CA GLU A 101 8.02 20.73 -14.92
C GLU A 101 9.05 21.47 -15.79
N ASN A 102 10.33 21.06 -15.73
CA ASN A 102 11.42 21.62 -16.55
C ASN A 102 11.63 20.81 -17.84
N GLY A 103 10.91 19.68 -18.00
CA GLY A 103 11.07 18.75 -19.12
C GLY A 103 12.20 17.74 -18.94
N GLU A 104 12.74 17.59 -17.71
CA GLU A 104 13.75 16.58 -17.40
C GLU A 104 13.08 15.24 -17.12
N GLU A 105 13.62 14.18 -17.76
CA GLU A 105 13.10 12.82 -17.61
C GLU A 105 13.90 12.05 -16.56
N ALA A 106 13.20 11.33 -15.69
CA ALA A 106 13.78 10.40 -14.74
C ALA A 106 13.03 9.05 -14.79
N ALA A 107 13.79 7.94 -14.80
CA ALA A 107 13.24 6.60 -14.79
C ALA A 107 13.17 6.06 -13.35
N TYR A 108 12.02 5.52 -12.98
CA TYR A 108 11.74 4.90 -11.69
C TYR A 108 11.27 3.47 -11.90
N ALA A 109 11.55 2.56 -10.96
CA ALA A 109 10.81 1.31 -10.92
C ALA A 109 9.33 1.64 -10.64
N HIS A 110 8.41 1.03 -11.38
CA HIS A 110 6.99 1.32 -11.20
C HIS A 110 6.54 1.02 -9.75
N ALA A 111 7.10 0.01 -9.12
CA ALA A 111 6.83 -0.32 -7.73
C ALA A 111 7.22 0.79 -6.74
N ASP A 112 8.24 1.60 -7.05
CA ASP A 112 8.63 2.74 -6.21
C ASP A 112 7.55 3.83 -6.24
N LEU A 113 6.94 4.04 -7.41
CA LEU A 113 5.83 4.99 -7.59
C LEU A 113 4.52 4.45 -7.00
N ALA A 114 4.32 3.12 -7.08
CA ALA A 114 3.15 2.44 -6.56
C ALA A 114 3.23 2.13 -5.06
N GLN A 115 4.30 2.51 -4.37
CA GLN A 115 4.46 2.25 -2.94
C GLN A 115 3.27 2.81 -2.15
N ASN A 116 2.74 2.02 -1.21
CA ASN A 116 1.54 2.30 -0.41
C ASN A 116 0.22 2.32 -1.21
N THR A 117 0.21 1.96 -2.49
CA THR A 117 -1.03 1.78 -3.25
C THR A 117 -1.59 0.37 -3.09
N SER A 118 -2.89 0.24 -3.26
CA SER A 118 -3.59 -1.04 -3.28
C SER A 118 -3.36 -1.77 -4.61
N ALA A 119 -3.11 -3.07 -4.54
CA ALA A 119 -2.86 -3.91 -5.71
C ALA A 119 -3.61 -5.23 -5.62
N GLU A 120 -4.09 -5.70 -6.77
CA GLU A 120 -4.60 -7.05 -6.95
C GLU A 120 -3.73 -7.79 -7.97
N LEU A 121 -3.14 -8.91 -7.54
CA LEU A 121 -2.29 -9.77 -8.37
C LEU A 121 -2.90 -11.17 -8.44
N HIS A 122 -3.07 -11.67 -9.64
CA HIS A 122 -3.63 -12.98 -9.90
C HIS A 122 -2.55 -14.00 -10.28
N LYS A 123 -2.86 -15.28 -10.06
CA LYS A 123 -2.04 -16.42 -10.49
C LYS A 123 -0.58 -16.35 -10.00
N LEU A 124 -0.40 -15.89 -8.78
CA LEU A 124 0.91 -15.94 -8.13
C LEU A 124 1.17 -17.35 -7.64
N HIS A 125 2.18 -18.01 -8.18
CA HIS A 125 2.57 -19.35 -7.75
C HIS A 125 3.41 -19.28 -6.47
N VAL A 126 2.98 -19.95 -5.42
CA VAL A 126 3.68 -19.96 -4.12
C VAL A 126 4.83 -20.96 -4.16
N LEU A 127 6.05 -20.46 -4.09
CA LEU A 127 7.27 -21.29 -4.09
C LEU A 127 7.64 -21.76 -2.69
N SER A 128 7.53 -20.88 -1.70
CA SER A 128 7.91 -21.19 -0.31
C SER A 128 7.20 -20.27 0.68
N ILE A 129 7.16 -20.70 1.93
CA ILE A 129 6.62 -19.95 3.05
C ILE A 129 7.66 -19.96 4.17
N SER A 130 7.95 -18.78 4.73
CA SER A 130 8.67 -18.63 5.99
C SER A 130 7.81 -17.89 7.01
N ARG A 131 8.01 -18.14 8.31
CA ARG A 131 7.19 -17.58 9.38
C ARG A 131 8.07 -16.79 10.35
N ASP A 132 7.53 -15.69 10.82
CA ASP A 132 8.05 -14.89 11.91
C ASP A 132 7.02 -14.92 13.03
N ASP A 133 7.22 -15.85 13.96
CA ASP A 133 6.27 -16.09 15.05
C ASP A 133 6.25 -14.93 16.05
N GLU A 134 7.37 -14.21 16.21
CA GLU A 134 7.45 -13.05 17.11
C GLU A 134 6.52 -11.92 16.64
N ASN A 135 6.42 -11.72 15.31
CA ASN A 135 5.57 -10.69 14.72
C ASN A 135 4.25 -11.23 14.15
N SER A 136 3.97 -12.52 14.33
CA SER A 136 2.78 -13.20 13.80
C SER A 136 2.62 -12.99 12.28
N ARG A 137 3.71 -13.07 11.52
CA ARG A 137 3.77 -12.85 10.08
C ARG A 137 4.22 -14.10 9.33
N ALA A 138 3.73 -14.23 8.11
CA ALA A 138 4.24 -15.16 7.13
C ALA A 138 4.74 -14.40 5.90
N TYR A 139 5.83 -14.87 5.33
CA TYR A 139 6.43 -14.36 4.11
C TYR A 139 6.34 -15.46 3.06
N LEU A 140 5.55 -15.22 2.01
CA LEU A 140 5.41 -16.14 0.90
C LEU A 140 6.32 -15.65 -0.22
N THR A 141 7.23 -16.49 -0.70
CA THR A 141 7.91 -16.25 -1.96
C THR A 141 6.99 -16.71 -3.08
N VAL A 142 6.59 -15.79 -3.93
CA VAL A 142 5.68 -16.06 -5.05
C VAL A 142 6.36 -15.76 -6.38
N GLU A 143 5.89 -16.42 -7.43
CA GLU A 143 6.39 -16.27 -8.80
C GLU A 143 5.23 -16.00 -9.77
N GLN A 144 5.48 -15.15 -10.76
CA GLN A 144 4.63 -14.95 -11.93
C GLN A 144 5.55 -14.66 -13.13
N ASP A 145 5.43 -15.47 -14.19
CA ASP A 145 6.17 -15.32 -15.44
C ASP A 145 7.72 -15.26 -15.25
N GLY A 146 8.25 -16.04 -14.30
CA GLY A 146 9.68 -16.12 -13.98
C GLY A 146 10.21 -14.99 -13.10
N LEU A 147 9.36 -14.06 -12.69
CA LEU A 147 9.68 -13.00 -11.72
C LEU A 147 9.21 -13.41 -10.32
N GLN A 148 9.97 -13.04 -9.30
CA GLN A 148 9.66 -13.39 -7.93
C GLN A 148 9.44 -12.16 -7.06
N MET A 149 8.56 -12.29 -6.07
CA MET A 149 8.25 -11.25 -5.10
C MET A 149 7.92 -11.88 -3.75
N THR A 150 7.97 -11.08 -2.70
CA THR A 150 7.49 -11.46 -1.38
C THR A 150 6.07 -10.96 -1.15
N VAL A 151 5.18 -11.85 -0.72
CA VAL A 151 3.89 -11.48 -0.12
C VAL A 151 4.01 -11.60 1.39
N ILE A 152 3.63 -10.55 2.12
CA ILE A 152 3.69 -10.51 3.58
C ILE A 152 2.25 -10.54 4.09
N ALA A 153 1.92 -11.53 4.90
CA ALA A 153 0.56 -11.71 5.41
C ALA A 153 0.58 -12.07 6.91
N PRO A 154 -0.54 -11.87 7.64
CA PRO A 154 -0.69 -12.47 8.97
C PRO A 154 -0.54 -13.99 8.90
N SER A 155 0.21 -14.58 9.85
CA SER A 155 0.46 -16.04 9.85
C SER A 155 -0.84 -16.84 9.89
N SER A 156 -1.90 -16.30 10.49
CA SER A 156 -3.23 -16.95 10.57
C SER A 156 -3.96 -17.08 9.23
N PHE A 157 -3.51 -16.39 8.18
CA PHE A 157 -4.11 -16.44 6.84
C PHE A 157 -3.40 -17.44 5.93
N VAL A 158 -2.26 -17.98 6.37
CA VAL A 158 -1.35 -18.76 5.54
C VAL A 158 -1.23 -20.17 6.06
N THR A 159 -1.51 -21.16 5.20
CA THR A 159 -1.30 -22.58 5.48
C THR A 159 -0.20 -23.16 4.61
N ASP A 160 0.42 -24.25 5.06
CA ASP A 160 1.54 -24.87 4.33
C ASP A 160 1.09 -25.51 3.00
N GLU A 161 -0.20 -25.83 2.88
CA GLU A 161 -0.80 -26.36 1.65
C GLU A 161 -0.83 -25.36 0.51
N MET A 162 -0.61 -24.06 0.79
CA MET A 162 -0.48 -23.04 -0.25
C MET A 162 0.79 -23.21 -1.09
N VAL A 163 1.83 -23.87 -0.56
CA VAL A 163 3.05 -24.14 -1.34
C VAL A 163 2.72 -25.01 -2.54
N GLY A 164 3.13 -24.55 -3.73
CA GLY A 164 2.82 -25.19 -5.01
C GLY A 164 1.46 -24.82 -5.59
N GLN A 165 0.66 -24.01 -4.88
CA GLN A 165 -0.62 -23.50 -5.39
C GLN A 165 -0.46 -22.14 -6.04
N SER A 166 -1.41 -21.77 -6.87
CA SER A 166 -1.56 -20.40 -7.37
C SER A 166 -2.59 -19.66 -6.53
N ILE A 167 -2.27 -18.42 -6.18
CA ILE A 167 -3.12 -17.57 -5.35
C ILE A 167 -3.39 -16.22 -6.03
N THR A 168 -4.49 -15.61 -5.64
CA THR A 168 -4.77 -14.19 -5.91
C THR A 168 -4.53 -13.41 -4.62
N VAL A 169 -3.83 -12.29 -4.72
CA VAL A 169 -3.47 -11.43 -3.59
C VAL A 169 -4.05 -10.04 -3.76
N ARG A 170 -4.76 -9.56 -2.75
CA ARG A 170 -5.12 -8.16 -2.58
C ARG A 170 -4.36 -7.57 -1.40
N GLY A 171 -3.62 -6.51 -1.64
CA GLY A 171 -2.78 -5.92 -0.60
C GLY A 171 -2.22 -4.58 -1.02
N PHE A 172 -1.22 -4.13 -0.30
CA PHE A 172 -0.55 -2.86 -0.55
C PHE A 172 0.89 -3.09 -0.97
N VAL A 173 1.32 -2.37 -2.00
CA VAL A 173 2.70 -2.40 -2.47
C VAL A 173 3.59 -1.74 -1.42
N GLU A 174 4.65 -2.44 -1.02
CA GLU A 174 5.66 -1.90 -0.11
C GLU A 174 7.07 -2.40 -0.47
N HIS A 175 8.07 -1.90 0.21
CA HIS A 175 9.41 -2.46 0.18
C HIS A 175 9.66 -3.30 1.43
N SER A 176 10.32 -4.44 1.23
CA SER A 176 10.81 -5.28 2.31
C SER A 176 12.26 -5.65 2.02
N SER A 177 13.18 -5.23 2.87
CA SER A 177 14.62 -5.48 2.71
C SER A 177 15.17 -5.01 1.35
N GLY A 178 14.67 -3.86 0.86
CA GLY A 178 15.09 -3.28 -0.42
C GLY A 178 14.52 -3.94 -1.66
N SER A 179 13.53 -4.81 -1.51
CA SER A 179 12.83 -5.48 -2.60
C SER A 179 11.35 -5.19 -2.56
N VAL A 180 10.70 -5.23 -3.72
CA VAL A 180 9.24 -5.08 -3.83
C VAL A 180 8.53 -6.21 -3.08
N ALA A 181 7.53 -5.85 -2.32
CA ALA A 181 6.64 -6.77 -1.63
C ALA A 181 5.19 -6.29 -1.72
N VAL A 182 4.25 -7.19 -1.47
CA VAL A 182 2.85 -6.82 -1.25
C VAL A 182 2.45 -7.30 0.14
N ARG A 183 1.92 -6.37 0.94
CA ARG A 183 1.43 -6.68 2.28
C ARG A 183 -0.08 -6.84 2.30
N VAL A 184 -0.53 -7.95 2.85
CA VAL A 184 -1.93 -8.27 3.12
C VAL A 184 -2.23 -7.96 4.59
N TYR A 185 -3.25 -7.15 4.84
CA TYR A 185 -3.65 -6.79 6.21
C TYR A 185 -4.93 -7.49 6.66
N GLU A 186 -5.76 -7.91 5.73
CA GLU A 186 -7.02 -8.58 5.95
C GLU A 186 -7.09 -9.88 5.15
N THR A 187 -8.22 -10.49 5.05
CA THR A 187 -8.44 -11.74 4.30
C THR A 187 -8.41 -11.56 2.77
N GLY A 188 -7.50 -10.70 2.28
CA GLY A 188 -7.33 -10.43 0.84
C GLY A 188 -6.56 -11.51 0.08
N LEU A 189 -6.00 -12.50 0.79
CA LEU A 189 -5.27 -13.61 0.17
C LEU A 189 -6.27 -14.70 -0.22
N LEU A 190 -6.36 -15.00 -1.51
CA LEU A 190 -7.29 -15.98 -2.05
C LEU A 190 -6.52 -17.08 -2.79
N LEU A 191 -7.01 -18.31 -2.70
CA LEU A 191 -6.54 -19.38 -3.59
C LEU A 191 -7.13 -19.17 -4.99
N ALA A 192 -6.34 -19.42 -6.03
CA ALA A 192 -6.87 -19.44 -7.38
C ALA A 192 -7.83 -20.65 -7.55
N GLU A 193 -8.91 -20.42 -8.31
CA GLU A 193 -9.84 -21.47 -8.71
C GLU A 193 -9.25 -22.40 -9.77
#